data_e3162b158da346b795dad29cdc4c3e75
#
_entry.id   e3162b158da346b795dad29cdc4c3e75
#
_cell.length_a   1.000
_cell.length_b   1.000
_cell.length_c   1.000
_cell.angle_alpha   90.00
_cell.angle_beta   90.00
_cell.angle_gamma   90.00
#
_symmetry.space_group_name_H-M   'P 1'
#
loop_
_entity.id
_entity.type
_entity.pdbx_description
1 polymer ?
#
loop_
_entity_poly.entity_id
_entity_poly.type
_entity_poly.pdbx_seq_one_letter_code
_entity_poly.pdbx_strand_id
1 'polypeptide(L)'
;MDNMIDIKDCKADLSDIKIENLLDLSKTDAAQLFEGKTYPFEILPEIKGYITDVLIPSLDKAEFEQRGENVFVAKSAKIAASAVINGPTVIFPDAEIRPGAFIRGSAIVGRAAVVGNSTELKNCVLFDGVQVPHYNYVGDAVLGFKAHMGAGAVTANIKADKSNVIIRGGLDIDTGLRKMGAVLGDFADVGCNSVLTPGVIIGRNTNLYPLSMVRGVVPANSVYKSGGKVAKKR
;
A
#
# COMPACT_ATOMS: atom_id res chain seq x y z
N MET A 1 23.78 1.14 23.82
CA MET A 1 22.41 1.70 23.95
C MET A 1 22.04 2.21 22.57
N ASP A 2 20.96 1.69 21.96
CA ASP A 2 20.52 2.18 20.67
C ASP A 2 20.06 3.63 20.84
N ASN A 3 20.62 4.56 20.05
CA ASN A 3 20.15 5.93 20.01
C ASN A 3 18.73 5.95 19.45
N MET A 4 17.73 5.83 20.31
CA MET A 4 16.33 5.94 19.94
C MET A 4 15.94 7.42 19.90
N ILE A 5 15.33 7.82 18.80
CA ILE A 5 14.83 9.17 18.58
C ILE A 5 13.29 9.11 18.61
N ASP A 6 12.64 10.13 19.14
CA ASP A 6 11.17 10.23 19.02
C ASP A 6 10.81 10.55 17.56
N ILE A 7 9.73 9.94 17.05
CA ILE A 7 9.32 10.13 15.64
C ILE A 7 9.06 11.62 15.32
N LYS A 8 8.59 12.39 16.28
CA LYS A 8 8.37 13.85 16.10
C LYS A 8 9.68 14.63 15.94
N ASP A 9 10.81 14.07 16.40
CA ASP A 9 12.14 14.68 16.27
C ASP A 9 12.88 14.14 15.03
N CYS A 10 12.33 13.09 14.36
CA CYS A 10 12.80 12.63 13.07
C CYS A 10 12.38 13.64 12.01
N LYS A 11 13.34 14.36 11.46
CA LYS A 11 13.11 15.25 10.32
C LYS A 11 13.27 14.44 9.06
N ALA A 12 12.16 14.11 8.41
CA ALA A 12 12.17 13.61 7.05
C ALA A 12 12.49 14.76 6.08
N ASP A 13 13.12 14.47 4.96
CA ASP A 13 13.23 15.41 3.86
C ASP A 13 12.40 14.95 2.64
N LEU A 14 12.33 15.80 1.63
CA LEU A 14 11.53 15.51 0.43
C LEU A 14 12.02 14.27 -0.32
N SER A 15 13.30 13.92 -0.19
CA SER A 15 13.86 12.72 -0.84
C SER A 15 13.33 11.44 -0.21
N ASP A 16 13.07 11.43 1.10
CA ASP A 16 12.59 10.24 1.83
C ASP A 16 11.25 9.73 1.32
N ILE A 17 10.46 10.58 0.67
CA ILE A 17 9.11 10.25 0.20
C ILE A 17 8.99 10.14 -1.32
N LYS A 18 10.08 10.28 -2.06
CA LYS A 18 10.09 10.10 -3.52
C LYS A 18 9.92 8.65 -3.91
N ILE A 19 9.30 8.43 -5.08
CA ILE A 19 9.10 7.09 -5.66
C ILE A 19 10.43 6.33 -5.71
N GLU A 20 11.48 6.91 -6.25
CA GLU A 20 12.79 6.30 -6.44
C GLU A 20 13.43 5.79 -5.14
N ASN A 21 13.13 6.43 -4.01
CA ASN A 21 13.66 6.07 -2.69
C ASN A 21 12.74 5.11 -1.92
N LEU A 22 11.49 4.95 -2.34
CA LEU A 22 10.50 4.10 -1.68
C LEU A 22 10.22 2.80 -2.44
N LEU A 23 10.20 2.84 -3.78
CA LEU A 23 9.64 1.79 -4.61
C LEU A 23 10.59 1.40 -5.74
N ASP A 24 10.73 0.10 -5.97
CA ASP A 24 11.36 -0.46 -7.16
C ASP A 24 10.27 -0.71 -8.21
N LEU A 25 10.14 0.20 -9.17
CA LEU A 25 9.12 0.10 -10.22
C LEU A 25 9.28 -1.11 -11.14
N SER A 26 10.41 -1.82 -11.12
CA SER A 26 10.57 -3.09 -11.83
C SER A 26 9.80 -4.24 -11.17
N LYS A 27 9.20 -4.02 -10.02
CA LYS A 27 8.45 -4.98 -9.19
C LYS A 27 6.94 -4.74 -9.20
N THR A 28 6.45 -4.17 -10.29
CA THR A 28 5.00 -4.01 -10.52
C THR A 28 4.72 -3.93 -12.02
N ASP A 29 3.64 -4.56 -12.45
CA ASP A 29 3.12 -4.40 -13.81
C ASP A 29 2.40 -3.05 -14.01
N ALA A 30 2.27 -2.24 -12.97
CA ALA A 30 1.68 -0.90 -13.02
C ALA A 30 2.72 0.23 -13.08
N ALA A 31 3.97 -0.05 -13.50
CA ALA A 31 5.05 0.95 -13.52
C ALA A 31 4.69 2.22 -14.31
N GLN A 32 3.98 2.08 -15.42
CA GLN A 32 3.54 3.19 -16.26
C GLN A 32 2.64 4.20 -15.51
N LEU A 33 1.87 3.76 -14.50
CA LEU A 33 1.05 4.65 -13.68
C LEU A 33 1.88 5.70 -12.91
N PHE A 34 3.16 5.40 -12.67
CA PHE A 34 4.08 6.26 -11.94
C PHE A 34 4.89 7.21 -12.84
N GLU A 35 4.75 7.10 -14.17
CA GLU A 35 5.48 7.97 -15.10
C GLU A 35 5.13 9.44 -14.89
N GLY A 36 6.16 10.29 -14.82
CA GLY A 36 6.00 11.73 -14.58
C GLY A 36 5.60 12.11 -13.15
N LYS A 37 5.48 11.16 -12.23
CA LYS A 37 5.18 11.41 -10.82
C LYS A 37 6.47 11.49 -9.99
N THR A 38 6.42 12.29 -8.95
CA THR A 38 7.53 12.42 -7.98
C THR A 38 7.23 11.60 -6.72
N TYR A 39 5.98 11.65 -6.27
CA TYR A 39 5.55 11.02 -5.03
C TYR A 39 4.52 9.92 -5.26
N PRO A 40 4.59 8.79 -4.54
CA PRO A 40 3.67 7.67 -4.77
C PRO A 40 2.18 7.99 -4.60
N PHE A 41 1.84 8.96 -3.75
CA PHE A 41 0.44 9.31 -3.51
C PHE A 41 -0.21 10.05 -4.69
N GLU A 42 0.58 10.60 -5.60
CA GLU A 42 0.07 11.33 -6.79
C GLU A 42 -0.73 10.42 -7.74
N ILE A 43 -0.48 9.09 -7.68
CA ILE A 43 -1.20 8.13 -8.53
C ILE A 43 -2.62 7.80 -8.01
N LEU A 44 -2.93 8.07 -6.75
CA LEU A 44 -4.18 7.59 -6.11
C LEU A 44 -5.45 8.04 -6.85
N PRO A 45 -5.56 9.26 -7.37
CA PRO A 45 -6.73 9.68 -8.16
C PRO A 45 -6.81 8.99 -9.54
N GLU A 46 -5.70 8.47 -10.04
CA GLU A 46 -5.58 7.96 -11.41
C GLU A 46 -5.75 6.44 -11.51
N ILE A 47 -5.68 5.71 -10.38
CA ILE A 47 -5.73 4.23 -10.36
C ILE A 47 -6.92 3.69 -11.15
N LYS A 48 -8.12 4.24 -10.94
CA LYS A 48 -9.34 3.78 -11.61
C LYS A 48 -9.24 3.88 -13.12
N GLY A 49 -8.91 5.08 -13.62
CA GLY A 49 -8.78 5.35 -15.06
C GLY A 49 -7.65 4.55 -15.68
N TYR A 50 -6.51 4.46 -15.02
CA TYR A 50 -5.39 3.66 -15.49
C TYR A 50 -5.76 2.18 -15.66
N ILE A 51 -6.49 1.59 -14.71
CA ILE A 51 -6.94 0.20 -14.84
C ILE A 51 -7.84 0.03 -16.06
N THR A 52 -8.84 0.89 -16.25
CA THR A 52 -9.82 0.74 -17.33
C THR A 52 -9.27 1.07 -18.70
N ASP A 53 -8.48 2.13 -18.81
CA ASP A 53 -8.14 2.76 -20.09
C ASP A 53 -6.75 2.31 -20.59
N VAL A 54 -5.89 1.80 -19.71
CA VAL A 54 -4.53 1.40 -20.06
C VAL A 54 -4.26 -0.06 -19.72
N LEU A 55 -4.42 -0.45 -18.44
CA LEU A 55 -3.97 -1.74 -17.97
C LEU A 55 -4.81 -2.89 -18.56
N ILE A 56 -6.14 -2.85 -18.43
CA ILE A 56 -7.04 -3.89 -18.97
C ILE A 56 -6.86 -4.08 -20.49
N PRO A 57 -6.80 -3.01 -21.31
CA PRO A 57 -6.57 -3.18 -22.75
C PRO A 57 -5.22 -3.80 -23.11
N SER A 58 -4.21 -3.69 -22.25
CA SER A 58 -2.86 -4.23 -22.47
C SER A 58 -2.69 -5.70 -22.05
N LEU A 59 -3.67 -6.27 -21.32
CA LEU A 59 -3.57 -7.62 -20.80
C LEU A 59 -3.59 -8.69 -21.90
N ASP A 60 -2.71 -9.67 -21.78
CA ASP A 60 -2.73 -10.85 -22.65
C ASP A 60 -3.94 -11.74 -22.30
N LYS A 61 -4.87 -11.87 -23.25
CA LYS A 61 -6.06 -12.73 -23.13
C LYS A 61 -5.73 -14.22 -22.97
N ALA A 62 -4.51 -14.65 -23.35
CA ALA A 62 -4.06 -16.00 -23.10
C ALA A 62 -3.74 -16.23 -21.62
N GLU A 63 -3.27 -15.22 -20.91
CA GLU A 63 -2.88 -15.28 -19.49
C GLU A 63 -4.01 -14.87 -18.53
N PHE A 64 -4.87 -13.95 -18.96
CA PHE A 64 -5.94 -13.40 -18.10
C PHE A 64 -7.33 -13.86 -18.53
N GLU A 65 -8.24 -13.92 -17.56
CA GLU A 65 -9.67 -14.13 -17.78
C GLU A 65 -10.49 -13.03 -17.11
N GLN A 66 -11.61 -12.67 -17.73
CA GLN A 66 -12.57 -11.74 -17.15
C GLN A 66 -13.52 -12.49 -16.22
N ARG A 67 -13.60 -12.11 -14.94
CA ARG A 67 -14.50 -12.71 -13.94
C ARG A 67 -15.65 -11.80 -13.49
N GLY A 68 -15.76 -10.61 -14.04
CA GLY A 68 -16.81 -9.63 -13.75
C GLY A 68 -16.65 -8.37 -14.57
N GLU A 69 -17.50 -7.38 -14.35
CA GLU A 69 -17.38 -6.07 -15.00
C GLU A 69 -16.06 -5.39 -14.58
N ASN A 70 -15.12 -5.22 -15.52
CA ASN A 70 -13.78 -4.69 -15.29
C ASN A 70 -12.98 -5.45 -14.20
N VAL A 71 -13.23 -6.76 -14.04
CA VAL A 71 -12.47 -7.64 -13.16
C VAL A 71 -11.69 -8.63 -14.00
N PHE A 72 -10.36 -8.50 -14.02
CA PHE A 72 -9.47 -9.37 -14.76
C PHE A 72 -8.51 -10.08 -13.81
N VAL A 73 -8.41 -11.39 -13.96
CA VAL A 73 -7.65 -12.26 -13.06
C VAL A 73 -6.73 -13.15 -13.88
N ALA A 74 -5.47 -13.20 -13.52
CA ALA A 74 -4.55 -14.15 -14.14
C ALA A 74 -4.97 -15.60 -13.85
N LYS A 75 -4.88 -16.48 -14.86
CA LYS A 75 -5.31 -17.87 -14.75
C LYS A 75 -4.54 -18.68 -13.69
N SER A 76 -3.31 -18.26 -13.36
CA SER A 76 -2.51 -18.86 -12.29
C SER A 76 -2.85 -18.36 -10.90
N ALA A 77 -3.63 -17.27 -10.77
CA ALA A 77 -4.03 -16.74 -9.48
C ALA A 77 -5.04 -17.65 -8.77
N LYS A 78 -4.92 -17.75 -7.46
CA LYS A 78 -5.79 -18.58 -6.61
C LYS A 78 -6.84 -17.70 -5.96
N ILE A 79 -8.10 -17.86 -6.37
CA ILE A 79 -9.21 -17.07 -5.85
C ILE A 79 -10.15 -17.97 -5.05
N ALA A 80 -10.32 -17.67 -3.77
CA ALA A 80 -11.28 -18.39 -2.92
C ALA A 80 -12.72 -18.09 -3.36
N ALA A 81 -13.58 -19.11 -3.37
CA ALA A 81 -14.97 -18.97 -3.80
C ALA A 81 -15.79 -17.95 -2.97
N SER A 82 -15.39 -17.70 -1.73
CA SER A 82 -16.04 -16.72 -0.84
C SER A 82 -15.44 -15.32 -0.90
N ALA A 83 -14.45 -15.07 -1.76
CA ALA A 83 -13.94 -13.73 -1.99
C ALA A 83 -14.93 -12.91 -2.84
N VAL A 84 -15.10 -11.64 -2.50
CA VAL A 84 -15.90 -10.69 -3.28
C VAL A 84 -14.97 -9.71 -3.97
N ILE A 85 -15.05 -9.63 -5.29
CA ILE A 85 -14.17 -8.79 -6.10
C ILE A 85 -15.04 -7.91 -7.00
N ASN A 86 -14.98 -6.60 -6.77
CA ASN A 86 -15.61 -5.60 -7.62
C ASN A 86 -14.57 -4.95 -8.54
N GLY A 87 -15.02 -4.50 -9.73
CA GLY A 87 -14.17 -3.76 -10.66
C GLY A 87 -14.13 -2.25 -10.41
N PRO A 88 -13.20 -1.53 -11.07
CA PRO A 88 -12.12 -2.14 -11.86
C PRO A 88 -11.03 -2.75 -10.97
N THR A 89 -10.60 -3.95 -11.31
CA THR A 89 -9.58 -4.69 -10.56
C THR A 89 -8.79 -5.61 -11.50
N VAL A 90 -7.46 -5.60 -11.35
CA VAL A 90 -6.59 -6.56 -12.01
C VAL A 90 -5.80 -7.33 -10.96
N ILE A 91 -5.82 -8.65 -11.08
CA ILE A 91 -5.09 -9.57 -10.20
C ILE A 91 -4.07 -10.34 -11.04
N PHE A 92 -2.80 -10.12 -10.75
CA PHE A 92 -1.67 -10.65 -11.50
C PHE A 92 -1.33 -12.10 -11.15
N PRO A 93 -0.45 -12.76 -11.96
CA PRO A 93 -0.10 -14.16 -11.78
C PRO A 93 0.34 -14.54 -10.38
N ASP A 94 -0.03 -15.76 -9.99
CA ASP A 94 0.33 -16.40 -8.73
C ASP A 94 -0.16 -15.70 -7.47
N ALA A 95 -0.94 -14.62 -7.61
CA ALA A 95 -1.57 -13.96 -6.48
C ALA A 95 -2.60 -14.89 -5.79
N GLU A 96 -2.74 -14.74 -4.49
CA GLU A 96 -3.67 -15.52 -3.67
C GLU A 96 -4.70 -14.61 -3.01
N ILE A 97 -5.98 -14.78 -3.36
CA ILE A 97 -7.11 -14.11 -2.72
C ILE A 97 -7.84 -15.12 -1.85
N ARG A 98 -7.73 -14.96 -0.55
CA ARG A 98 -8.19 -15.92 0.45
C ARG A 98 -9.69 -15.76 0.79
N PRO A 99 -10.27 -16.74 1.53
CA PRO A 99 -11.68 -16.70 1.92
C PRO A 99 -12.07 -15.40 2.63
N GLY A 100 -13.21 -14.82 2.24
CA GLY A 100 -13.77 -13.63 2.86
C GLY A 100 -13.06 -12.32 2.51
N ALA A 101 -12.05 -12.32 1.63
CA ALA A 101 -11.45 -11.09 1.14
C ALA A 101 -12.48 -10.25 0.37
N PHE A 102 -12.44 -8.93 0.56
CA PHE A 102 -13.33 -7.98 -0.10
C PHE A 102 -12.52 -6.93 -0.89
N ILE A 103 -12.47 -7.05 -2.20
CA ILE A 103 -11.85 -6.07 -3.10
C ILE A 103 -12.95 -5.16 -3.66
N ARG A 104 -12.96 -3.91 -3.22
CA ARG A 104 -14.03 -2.94 -3.54
C ARG A 104 -13.86 -2.27 -4.90
N GLY A 105 -12.76 -2.52 -5.58
CA GLY A 105 -12.41 -1.94 -6.86
C GLY A 105 -11.35 -0.85 -6.80
N SER A 106 -10.94 -0.38 -7.98
CA SER A 106 -9.76 0.45 -8.18
C SER A 106 -8.52 -0.18 -7.54
N ALA A 107 -8.33 -1.49 -7.75
CA ALA A 107 -7.28 -2.26 -7.10
C ALA A 107 -6.40 -2.98 -8.12
N ILE A 108 -5.08 -2.87 -7.95
CA ILE A 108 -4.08 -3.64 -8.68
C ILE A 108 -3.38 -4.54 -7.66
N VAL A 109 -3.47 -5.86 -7.88
CA VAL A 109 -2.85 -6.86 -7.01
C VAL A 109 -1.69 -7.51 -7.75
N GLY A 110 -0.46 -7.22 -7.37
CA GLY A 110 0.77 -7.66 -8.01
C GLY A 110 1.00 -9.17 -7.96
N ARG A 111 2.03 -9.63 -8.68
CA ARG A 111 2.40 -11.04 -8.80
C ARG A 111 2.72 -11.64 -7.44
N ALA A 112 2.23 -12.84 -7.19
CA ALA A 112 2.43 -13.58 -5.93
C ALA A 112 2.04 -12.79 -4.66
N ALA A 113 1.23 -11.74 -4.79
CA ALA A 113 0.70 -11.02 -3.63
C ALA A 113 -0.39 -11.83 -2.93
N VAL A 114 -0.52 -11.64 -1.62
CA VAL A 114 -1.52 -12.34 -0.79
C VAL A 114 -2.50 -11.33 -0.22
N VAL A 115 -3.76 -11.46 -0.60
CA VAL A 115 -4.90 -10.76 0.02
C VAL A 115 -5.65 -11.76 0.87
N GLY A 116 -5.49 -11.66 2.17
CA GLY A 116 -5.87 -12.72 3.09
C GLY A 116 -7.30 -12.69 3.56
N ASN A 117 -7.57 -13.53 4.55
CA ASN A 117 -8.89 -13.67 5.14
C ASN A 117 -9.44 -12.34 5.65
N SER A 118 -10.65 -12.00 5.22
CA SER A 118 -11.37 -10.79 5.64
C SER A 118 -10.59 -9.49 5.48
N THR A 119 -9.65 -9.46 4.53
CA THR A 119 -8.93 -8.24 4.15
C THR A 119 -9.76 -7.44 3.15
N GLU A 120 -9.87 -6.14 3.39
CA GLU A 120 -10.56 -5.22 2.49
C GLU A 120 -9.54 -4.36 1.72
N LEU A 121 -9.67 -4.33 0.39
CA LEU A 121 -8.91 -3.44 -0.49
C LEU A 121 -9.81 -2.41 -1.16
N LYS A 122 -9.33 -1.17 -1.25
CA LYS A 122 -10.05 -0.09 -1.95
C LYS A 122 -9.07 0.96 -2.45
N ASN A 123 -9.09 1.23 -3.76
CA ASN A 123 -8.25 2.25 -4.40
C ASN A 123 -6.78 2.13 -4.01
N CYS A 124 -6.14 1.03 -4.40
CA CYS A 124 -4.77 0.73 -3.99
C CYS A 124 -3.97 -0.02 -5.05
N VAL A 125 -2.65 0.09 -4.94
CA VAL A 125 -1.69 -0.70 -5.71
C VAL A 125 -0.85 -1.53 -4.76
N LEU A 126 -0.93 -2.84 -4.89
CA LEU A 126 -0.04 -3.80 -4.23
C LEU A 126 1.01 -4.26 -5.22
N PHE A 127 2.29 -4.04 -4.93
CA PHE A 127 3.41 -4.53 -5.72
C PHE A 127 3.58 -6.05 -5.55
N ASP A 128 4.49 -6.63 -6.30
CA ASP A 128 4.75 -8.06 -6.27
C ASP A 128 5.14 -8.55 -4.87
N GLY A 129 4.59 -9.68 -4.50
CA GLY A 129 4.87 -10.33 -3.22
C GLY A 129 4.36 -9.61 -1.98
N VAL A 130 3.54 -8.56 -2.12
CA VAL A 130 2.89 -7.90 -0.97
C VAL A 130 2.02 -8.88 -0.21
N GLN A 131 2.04 -8.79 1.11
CA GLN A 131 1.20 -9.64 1.96
C GLN A 131 0.33 -8.79 2.90
N VAL A 132 -0.98 -8.92 2.73
CA VAL A 132 -2.02 -8.37 3.62
C VAL A 132 -2.94 -9.51 4.05
N PRO A 133 -2.42 -10.44 4.90
CA PRO A 133 -2.95 -11.80 4.99
C PRO A 133 -4.16 -11.97 5.91
N HIS A 134 -4.46 -11.03 6.81
CA HIS A 134 -5.44 -11.26 7.87
C HIS A 134 -6.09 -9.97 8.36
N TYR A 135 -7.42 -9.80 8.12
CA TYR A 135 -8.23 -8.71 8.68
C TYR A 135 -7.61 -7.32 8.47
N ASN A 136 -6.99 -7.11 7.33
CA ASN A 136 -6.39 -5.82 7.03
C ASN A 136 -7.40 -4.90 6.33
N TYR A 137 -7.25 -3.58 6.50
CA TYR A 137 -7.86 -2.59 5.64
C TYR A 137 -6.78 -1.82 4.88
N VAL A 138 -6.82 -1.87 3.56
CA VAL A 138 -5.92 -1.15 2.68
C VAL A 138 -6.72 -0.23 1.78
N GLY A 139 -6.78 1.02 2.14
CA GLY A 139 -7.56 2.03 1.42
C GLY A 139 -6.74 3.24 1.02
N ASP A 140 -6.87 3.66 -0.26
CA ASP A 140 -6.15 4.80 -0.84
C ASP A 140 -4.64 4.73 -0.51
N ALA A 141 -4.01 3.62 -0.93
CA ALA A 141 -2.67 3.24 -0.49
C ALA A 141 -1.81 2.64 -1.59
N VAL A 142 -0.49 2.73 -1.42
CA VAL A 142 0.51 2.07 -2.27
C VAL A 142 1.41 1.23 -1.38
N LEU A 143 1.48 -0.07 -1.66
CA LEU A 143 2.33 -1.00 -0.92
C LEU A 143 3.43 -1.52 -1.86
N GLY A 144 4.68 -1.23 -1.52
CA GLY A 144 5.87 -1.59 -2.29
C GLY A 144 6.19 -3.08 -2.26
N PHE A 145 7.20 -3.48 -3.01
CA PHE A 145 7.62 -4.86 -3.20
C PHE A 145 7.84 -5.59 -1.87
N LYS A 146 7.16 -6.73 -1.71
CA LYS A 146 7.22 -7.56 -0.48
C LYS A 146 6.91 -6.81 0.82
N ALA A 147 6.17 -5.70 0.76
CA ALA A 147 5.65 -5.09 1.97
C ALA A 147 4.63 -6.03 2.64
N HIS A 148 4.62 -6.03 3.97
CA HIS A 148 3.77 -6.90 4.77
C HIS A 148 2.98 -6.08 5.80
N MET A 149 1.72 -6.44 5.99
CA MET A 149 0.90 -5.91 7.08
C MET A 149 0.44 -7.06 7.97
N GLY A 150 0.87 -7.06 9.21
CA GLY A 150 0.44 -8.02 10.23
C GLY A 150 -1.07 -8.00 10.45
N ALA A 151 -1.59 -9.05 11.09
CA ALA A 151 -3.02 -9.21 11.32
C ALA A 151 -3.66 -7.97 11.99
N GLY A 152 -4.79 -7.52 11.45
CA GLY A 152 -5.52 -6.39 11.99
C GLY A 152 -4.88 -5.01 11.76
N ALA A 153 -3.74 -4.93 11.06
CA ALA A 153 -3.16 -3.63 10.70
C ALA A 153 -4.01 -2.93 9.63
N VAL A 154 -4.19 -1.61 9.76
CA VAL A 154 -5.08 -0.83 8.88
C VAL A 154 -4.45 0.48 8.42
N THR A 155 -4.78 0.88 7.18
CA THR A 155 -4.47 2.21 6.66
C THR A 155 -5.69 3.12 6.80
N ALA A 156 -5.76 3.92 7.86
CA ALA A 156 -6.82 4.93 7.97
C ALA A 156 -6.62 5.98 6.88
N ASN A 157 -7.64 6.24 6.07
CA ASN A 157 -7.50 7.04 4.85
C ASN A 157 -8.24 8.39 4.86
N ILE A 158 -8.94 8.72 5.94
CA ILE A 158 -9.67 9.98 6.06
C ILE A 158 -9.43 10.61 7.43
N LYS A 159 -9.22 11.92 7.46
CA LYS A 159 -9.13 12.69 8.69
C LYS A 159 -10.50 12.94 9.31
N ALA A 160 -10.58 13.07 10.63
CA ALA A 160 -11.83 13.31 11.34
C ALA A 160 -12.53 14.63 10.90
N ASP A 161 -11.74 15.66 10.61
CA ASP A 161 -12.22 16.96 10.11
C ASP A 161 -12.53 16.98 8.60
N LYS A 162 -12.30 15.87 7.89
CA LYS A 162 -12.50 15.71 6.46
C LYS A 162 -11.73 16.71 5.57
N SER A 163 -10.73 17.39 6.12
CA SER A 163 -9.82 18.25 5.36
C SER A 163 -8.81 17.41 4.57
N ASN A 164 -8.05 18.06 3.69
CA ASN A 164 -6.99 17.40 2.94
C ASN A 164 -5.99 16.71 3.87
N VAL A 165 -5.46 15.59 3.40
CA VAL A 165 -4.41 14.87 4.11
C VAL A 165 -3.09 15.61 3.96
N ILE A 166 -2.44 15.84 5.08
CA ILE A 166 -1.12 16.47 5.16
C ILE A 166 -0.09 15.41 5.55
N ILE A 167 0.95 15.24 4.75
CA ILE A 167 2.10 14.41 5.12
C ILE A 167 2.91 15.18 6.15
N ARG A 168 2.97 14.64 7.37
CA ARG A 168 3.68 15.19 8.53
C ARG A 168 5.08 14.60 8.63
N GLY A 169 5.94 15.16 9.48
CA GLY A 169 7.30 14.67 9.72
C GLY A 169 8.38 15.68 9.36
N GLY A 170 8.05 16.98 9.50
CA GLY A 170 8.93 18.10 9.15
C GLY A 170 8.73 18.62 7.73
N LEU A 171 7.90 17.96 6.91
CA LEU A 171 7.62 18.35 5.51
C LEU A 171 6.34 19.19 5.38
N ASP A 172 5.30 18.82 6.10
CA ASP A 172 3.96 19.43 6.07
C ASP A 172 3.41 19.66 4.65
N ILE A 173 3.46 18.59 3.83
CA ILE A 173 2.99 18.63 2.44
C ILE A 173 1.48 18.42 2.39
N ASP A 174 0.74 19.39 1.85
CA ASP A 174 -0.65 19.18 1.48
C ASP A 174 -0.71 18.32 0.21
N THR A 175 -1.31 17.15 0.33
CA THR A 175 -1.45 16.22 -0.80
C THR A 175 -2.52 16.63 -1.81
N GLY A 176 -3.35 17.60 -1.50
CA GLY A 176 -4.55 17.94 -2.26
C GLY A 176 -5.67 16.89 -2.17
N LEU A 177 -5.42 15.79 -1.46
CA LEU A 177 -6.33 14.64 -1.39
C LEU A 177 -7.10 14.62 -0.06
N ARG A 178 -8.41 14.48 -0.13
CA ARG A 178 -9.25 14.26 1.07
C ARG A 178 -9.11 12.85 1.65
N LYS A 179 -8.62 11.91 0.81
CA LYS A 179 -8.39 10.51 1.20
C LYS A 179 -7.02 10.08 0.73
N MET A 180 -6.21 9.69 1.67
CA MET A 180 -4.93 9.04 1.48
C MET A 180 -4.66 8.20 2.72
N GLY A 181 -4.48 6.90 2.56
CA GLY A 181 -4.10 5.98 3.63
C GLY A 181 -2.61 6.05 3.90
N ALA A 182 -1.88 5.11 3.34
CA ALA A 182 -0.44 5.02 3.56
C ALA A 182 0.34 4.66 2.30
N VAL A 183 1.63 4.98 2.30
CA VAL A 183 2.62 4.41 1.39
C VAL A 183 3.58 3.56 2.22
N LEU A 184 3.72 2.30 1.84
CA LEU A 184 4.73 1.39 2.39
C LEU A 184 5.84 1.22 1.34
N GLY A 185 7.06 1.59 1.69
CA GLY A 185 8.24 1.30 0.87
C GLY A 185 8.51 -0.20 0.76
N ASP A 186 9.36 -0.58 -0.18
CA ASP A 186 9.72 -1.98 -0.38
C ASP A 186 10.23 -2.61 0.91
N PHE A 187 9.82 -3.86 1.17
CA PHE A 187 10.19 -4.64 2.37
C PHE A 187 9.77 -3.98 3.71
N ALA A 188 8.84 -3.03 3.70
CA ALA A 188 8.28 -2.52 4.94
C ALA A 188 7.42 -3.59 5.62
N ASP A 189 7.53 -3.71 6.94
CA ASP A 189 6.82 -4.72 7.73
C ASP A 189 6.07 -4.05 8.89
N VAL A 190 4.75 -4.13 8.85
CA VAL A 190 3.85 -3.49 9.82
C VAL A 190 3.36 -4.51 10.82
N GLY A 191 3.69 -4.34 12.09
CA GLY A 191 3.25 -5.23 13.16
C GLY A 191 1.74 -5.27 13.35
N CYS A 192 1.24 -6.38 13.90
CA CYS A 192 -0.18 -6.65 14.10
C CYS A 192 -0.91 -5.51 14.84
N ASN A 193 -2.19 -5.30 14.48
CA ASN A 193 -3.08 -4.30 15.10
C ASN A 193 -2.52 -2.88 15.11
N SER A 194 -1.65 -2.56 14.16
CA SER A 194 -1.15 -1.20 14.00
C SER A 194 -2.09 -0.35 13.16
N VAL A 195 -2.19 0.93 13.50
CA VAL A 195 -2.98 1.92 12.77
C VAL A 195 -2.04 2.92 12.10
N LEU A 196 -2.03 2.91 10.76
CA LEU A 196 -1.35 3.93 9.97
C LEU A 196 -2.34 5.07 9.74
N THR A 197 -2.09 6.24 10.34
CA THR A 197 -2.97 7.41 10.19
C THR A 197 -2.88 8.00 8.78
N PRO A 198 -3.89 8.79 8.33
CA PRO A 198 -3.89 9.32 6.97
C PRO A 198 -2.59 10.06 6.62
N GLY A 199 -1.99 9.72 5.48
CA GLY A 199 -0.76 10.35 4.99
C GLY A 199 0.53 9.78 5.57
N VAL A 200 0.49 8.61 6.20
CA VAL A 200 1.70 7.93 6.68
C VAL A 200 2.53 7.41 5.51
N ILE A 201 3.84 7.61 5.60
CA ILE A 201 4.82 7.01 4.68
C ILE A 201 5.84 6.22 5.49
N ILE A 202 6.00 4.95 5.16
CA ILE A 202 6.97 4.06 5.78
C ILE A 202 8.10 3.83 4.78
N GLY A 203 9.32 4.20 5.17
CA GLY A 203 10.52 4.00 4.34
C GLY A 203 10.85 2.53 4.09
N ARG A 204 11.66 2.27 3.08
CA ARG A 204 12.12 0.92 2.71
C ARG A 204 12.70 0.16 3.90
N ASN A 205 12.50 -1.17 3.93
CA ASN A 205 13.13 -2.06 4.89
C ASN A 205 12.90 -1.64 6.36
N THR A 206 11.75 -1.07 6.67
CA THR A 206 11.40 -0.57 8.02
C THR A 206 10.41 -1.50 8.69
N ASN A 207 10.64 -1.81 9.96
CA ASN A 207 9.74 -2.64 10.78
C ASN A 207 9.00 -1.78 11.81
N LEU A 208 7.69 -1.96 11.91
CA LEU A 208 6.86 -1.35 12.94
C LEU A 208 6.48 -2.42 13.97
N TYR A 209 6.64 -2.11 15.24
CA TYR A 209 6.19 -3.00 16.31
C TYR A 209 4.66 -3.10 16.35
N PRO A 210 4.12 -4.24 16.81
CA PRO A 210 2.68 -4.41 17.00
C PRO A 210 2.06 -3.30 17.86
N LEU A 211 0.75 -3.08 17.69
CA LEU A 211 -0.04 -2.08 18.44
C LEU A 211 0.48 -0.64 18.29
N SER A 212 1.09 -0.35 17.15
CA SER A 212 1.60 1.00 16.89
C SER A 212 0.54 1.88 16.24
N MET A 213 0.37 3.11 16.77
CA MET A 213 -0.28 4.19 16.05
C MET A 213 0.80 5.05 15.41
N VAL A 214 0.85 5.08 14.07
CA VAL A 214 1.92 5.74 13.33
C VAL A 214 1.39 6.97 12.63
N ARG A 215 2.16 8.07 12.68
CA ARG A 215 1.85 9.33 12.00
C ARG A 215 3.09 9.92 11.36
N GLY A 216 2.95 10.46 10.14
CA GLY A 216 4.04 11.13 9.42
C GLY A 216 4.93 10.15 8.66
N VAL A 217 6.20 10.48 8.53
CA VAL A 217 7.18 9.72 7.76
C VAL A 217 8.09 8.94 8.70
N VAL A 218 8.16 7.62 8.54
CA VAL A 218 9.11 6.77 9.24
C VAL A 218 10.30 6.51 8.31
N PRO A 219 11.53 6.86 8.71
CA PRO A 219 12.70 6.71 7.84
C PRO A 219 12.96 5.28 7.40
N ALA A 220 13.60 5.12 6.24
CA ALA A 220 14.07 3.83 5.76
C ALA A 220 15.06 3.16 6.72
N ASN A 221 15.16 1.82 6.66
CA ASN A 221 16.08 1.02 7.48
C ASN A 221 15.94 1.26 8.98
N SER A 222 14.69 1.40 9.45
CA SER A 222 14.37 1.74 10.83
C SER A 222 13.53 0.66 11.52
N VAL A 223 13.50 0.73 12.83
CA VAL A 223 12.54 0.01 13.68
C VAL A 223 11.73 1.05 14.46
N TYR A 224 10.42 1.09 14.19
CA TYR A 224 9.47 1.90 14.94
C TYR A 224 8.98 1.09 16.15
N LYS A 225 9.26 1.57 17.35
CA LYS A 225 8.92 0.93 18.63
C LYS A 225 7.75 1.63 19.31
N SER A 226 7.23 1.00 20.34
CA SER A 226 6.14 1.55 21.16
C SER A 226 6.43 2.98 21.63
N GLY A 227 5.39 3.81 21.68
CA GLY A 227 5.50 5.21 22.10
C GLY A 227 6.17 6.12 21.08
N GLY A 228 6.21 5.75 19.81
CA GLY A 228 6.75 6.60 18.75
C GLY A 228 8.28 6.70 18.72
N LYS A 229 8.98 5.75 19.30
CA LYS A 229 10.44 5.71 19.26
C LYS A 229 10.94 5.03 18.00
N VAL A 230 11.92 5.63 17.34
CA VAL A 230 12.56 5.12 16.13
C VAL A 230 14.03 4.83 16.41
N ALA A 231 14.48 3.67 15.96
CA ALA A 231 15.88 3.28 16.01
C ALA A 231 16.33 2.81 14.62
N LYS A 232 17.60 2.98 14.29
CA LYS A 232 18.18 2.44 13.07
C LYS A 232 18.15 0.89 13.14
N LYS A 233 17.75 0.26 12.06
CA LYS A 233 17.80 -1.20 11.90
C LYS A 233 19.28 -1.63 11.81
N ARG A 234 19.64 -2.71 12.51
CA ARG A 234 21.01 -3.27 12.51
C ARG A 234 21.18 -4.25 11.36
#